data_9218799c58411c7909b13632f72414ff
#
_entry.id   9218799c58411c7909b13632f72414ff
#
_cell.length_a   1.000
_cell.length_b   1.000
_cell.length_c   1.000
_cell.angle_alpha   90.00
_cell.angle_beta   90.00
_cell.angle_gamma   90.00
#
_symmetry.space_group_name_H-M   'P 1'
#
loop_
_entity.id
_entity.type
_entity.pdbx_description
1 polymer ?
#
loop_
_entity_poly.entity_id
_entity_poly.type
_entity_poly.pdbx_seq_one_letter_code
_entity_poly.pdbx_strand_id
1 'polypeptide(L)'
;PHECSSAASDVYKRQILVNSICCIYATAPFINEKYLKEANKKLDLLQGNYYIFSATSFPFPIQRAVIIDKEGFSKMINPEEFKTRSQDLAEAYHDAGQFYYAKKDTWFNEDSIFDNAKPIILPRWLVQDIDTLEDFKRAEIMHKIILN
;
A
#
# COMPACT_ATOMS: atom_id res chain seq x y z
N PRO A 1 -7.19 -7.36 -4.52
CA PRO A 1 -7.24 -8.38 -3.45
C PRO A 1 -7.46 -9.80 -3.98
N HIS A 2 -8.21 -9.98 -5.11
CA HIS A 2 -8.52 -11.30 -5.64
C HIS A 2 -7.29 -12.11 -6.09
N GLU A 3 -6.27 -11.49 -6.62
CA GLU A 3 -5.06 -12.17 -7.11
C GLU A 3 -4.21 -12.74 -5.96
N CYS A 4 -4.07 -11.99 -4.87
CA CYS A 4 -3.35 -12.46 -3.69
C CYS A 4 -4.08 -13.61 -2.98
N SER A 5 -5.40 -13.57 -2.95
CA SER A 5 -6.23 -14.66 -2.43
C SER A 5 -6.08 -15.94 -3.24
N SER A 6 -5.93 -15.83 -4.57
CA SER A 6 -5.69 -16.97 -5.47
C SER A 6 -4.34 -17.64 -5.17
N ALA A 7 -3.27 -16.87 -4.98
CA ALA A 7 -1.95 -17.41 -4.67
C ALA A 7 -1.94 -18.15 -3.32
N ALA A 8 -2.61 -17.59 -2.30
CA ALA A 8 -2.74 -18.25 -0.99
C ALA A 8 -3.52 -19.58 -1.10
N SER A 9 -4.57 -19.62 -1.92
CA SER A 9 -5.34 -20.83 -2.20
C SER A 9 -4.51 -21.94 -2.87
N ASP A 10 -3.62 -21.57 -3.81
CA ASP A 10 -2.76 -22.53 -4.50
C ASP A 10 -1.69 -23.12 -3.57
N VAL A 11 -1.14 -22.34 -2.65
CA VAL A 11 -0.23 -22.84 -1.61
C VAL A 11 -0.93 -23.86 -0.73
N TYR A 12 -2.17 -23.61 -0.32
CA TYR A 12 -2.95 -24.53 0.47
C TYR A 12 -3.22 -25.86 -0.26
N LYS A 13 -3.60 -25.79 -1.53
CA LYS A 13 -3.86 -26.98 -2.35
C LYS A 13 -2.64 -27.89 -2.50
N ARG A 14 -1.43 -27.33 -2.48
CA ARG A 14 -0.17 -28.08 -2.56
C ARG A 14 0.28 -28.64 -1.22
N GLN A 15 -0.50 -28.46 -0.15
CA GLN A 15 -0.19 -28.93 1.22
C GLN A 15 1.19 -28.47 1.73
N ILE A 16 1.68 -27.34 1.26
CA ILE A 16 2.92 -26.76 1.78
C ILE A 16 2.62 -26.18 3.17
N LEU A 17 3.41 -26.60 4.15
CA LEU A 17 3.34 -26.04 5.50
C LEU A 17 3.95 -24.65 5.50
N VAL A 18 3.10 -23.63 5.44
CA VAL A 18 3.51 -22.22 5.56
C VAL A 18 2.80 -21.59 6.76
N ASN A 19 3.51 -20.76 7.48
CA ASN A 19 2.98 -20.01 8.61
C ASN A 19 2.49 -18.62 8.19
N SER A 20 3.14 -18.03 7.20
CA SER A 20 2.84 -16.69 6.69
C SER A 20 3.04 -16.62 5.17
N ILE A 21 2.33 -15.70 4.53
CA ILE A 21 2.32 -15.53 3.07
C ILE A 21 2.52 -14.04 2.80
N CYS A 22 3.45 -13.72 1.91
CA CYS A 22 3.66 -12.39 1.37
C CYS A 22 3.19 -12.35 -0.09
N CYS A 23 2.20 -11.54 -0.38
CA CYS A 23 1.80 -11.22 -1.74
C CYS A 23 2.60 -9.98 -2.19
N ILE A 24 3.31 -10.09 -3.30
CA ILE A 24 4.08 -9.00 -3.90
C ILE A 24 3.47 -8.70 -5.27
N TYR A 25 3.20 -7.43 -5.55
CA TYR A 25 2.65 -7.00 -6.83
C TYR A 25 3.76 -6.93 -7.89
N ALA A 26 3.48 -7.50 -9.06
CA ALA A 26 4.40 -7.47 -10.20
C ALA A 26 4.63 -6.05 -10.76
N THR A 27 3.67 -5.13 -10.51
CA THR A 27 3.71 -3.73 -10.90
C THR A 27 4.53 -2.83 -9.97
N ALA A 28 5.16 -3.40 -8.93
CA ALA A 28 5.95 -2.68 -7.94
C ALA A 28 7.47 -2.73 -8.24
N PRO A 29 8.01 -1.84 -9.09
CA PRO A 29 9.39 -1.93 -9.57
C PRO A 29 10.45 -1.64 -8.51
N PHE A 30 10.08 -0.98 -7.40
CA PHE A 30 11.01 -0.54 -6.34
C PHE A 30 10.89 -1.36 -5.06
N ILE A 31 10.38 -2.58 -5.15
CA ILE A 31 10.34 -3.48 -4.00
C ILE A 31 11.74 -3.64 -3.39
N ASN A 32 11.82 -3.59 -2.06
CA ASN A 32 13.09 -3.64 -1.37
C ASN A 32 13.07 -4.66 -0.23
N GLU A 33 14.06 -5.53 -0.21
CA GLU A 33 14.22 -6.59 0.80
C GLU A 33 14.19 -6.06 2.24
N LYS A 34 14.71 -4.86 2.49
CA LYS A 34 14.71 -4.23 3.81
C LYS A 34 13.28 -4.15 4.39
N TYR A 35 12.33 -3.67 3.60
CA TYR A 35 10.94 -3.49 4.04
C TYR A 35 10.18 -4.81 4.16
N LEU A 36 10.51 -5.80 3.32
CA LEU A 36 9.97 -7.15 3.47
C LEU A 36 10.44 -7.80 4.77
N LYS A 37 11.72 -7.66 5.12
CA LYS A 37 12.26 -8.16 6.38
C LYS A 37 11.66 -7.44 7.59
N GLU A 38 11.42 -6.13 7.49
CA GLU A 38 10.74 -5.35 8.51
C GLU A 38 9.29 -5.82 8.70
N ALA A 39 8.57 -6.05 7.58
CA ALA A 39 7.21 -6.58 7.61
C ALA A 39 7.14 -7.95 8.29
N ASN A 40 8.05 -8.86 7.96
CA ASN A 40 8.12 -10.18 8.59
C ASN A 40 8.33 -10.06 10.11
N LYS A 41 9.32 -9.28 10.54
CA LYS A 41 9.60 -9.05 11.98
C LYS A 41 8.38 -8.47 12.70
N LYS A 42 7.69 -7.50 12.06
CA LYS A 42 6.50 -6.86 12.63
C LYS A 42 5.36 -7.87 12.76
N LEU A 43 5.17 -8.74 11.77
CA LEU A 43 4.16 -9.79 11.80
C LEU A 43 4.42 -10.81 12.93
N ASP A 44 5.68 -11.22 13.11
CA ASP A 44 6.08 -12.19 14.15
C ASP A 44 5.83 -11.66 15.57
N LEU A 45 5.90 -10.35 15.76
CA LEU A 45 5.64 -9.71 17.06
C LEU A 45 4.15 -9.55 17.37
N LEU A 46 3.26 -9.69 16.39
CA LEU A 46 1.83 -9.49 16.55
C LEU A 46 1.14 -10.79 16.96
N GLN A 47 0.27 -10.68 17.96
CA GLN A 47 -0.66 -11.74 18.32
C GLN A 47 -2.02 -11.45 17.68
N GLY A 48 -2.59 -12.45 16.98
CA GLY A 48 -3.87 -12.32 16.28
C GLY A 48 -3.73 -12.27 14.76
N ASN A 49 -4.84 -11.90 14.12
CA ASN A 49 -4.98 -11.86 12.67
C ASN A 49 -4.80 -10.43 12.17
N TYR A 50 -3.63 -10.13 11.65
CA TYR A 50 -3.30 -8.81 11.12
C TYR A 50 -2.64 -8.91 9.76
N TYR A 51 -2.95 -7.92 8.90
CA TYR A 51 -2.17 -7.66 7.71
C TYR A 51 -1.05 -6.66 8.02
N ILE A 52 0.11 -6.90 7.42
CA ILE A 52 1.17 -5.90 7.27
C ILE A 52 1.21 -5.54 5.80
N PHE A 53 1.12 -4.27 5.47
CA PHE A 53 1.12 -3.83 4.07
C PHE A 53 2.05 -2.63 3.87
N SER A 54 2.43 -2.40 2.63
CA SER A 54 3.21 -1.23 2.25
C SER A 54 2.33 0.00 2.12
N ALA A 55 2.72 1.11 2.75
CA ALA A 55 2.02 2.38 2.63
C ALA A 55 3.01 3.53 2.42
N THR A 56 2.52 4.65 1.92
CA THR A 56 3.28 5.90 1.84
C THR A 56 2.40 7.09 2.12
N SER A 57 3.00 8.22 2.51
CA SER A 57 2.25 9.44 2.79
C SER A 57 1.78 10.12 1.50
N PHE A 58 0.61 10.77 1.57
CA PHE A 58 0.20 11.67 0.50
C PHE A 58 1.18 12.85 0.39
N PRO A 59 1.50 13.31 -0.84
CA PRO A 59 2.37 14.48 -1.04
C PRO A 59 1.72 15.80 -0.59
N PHE A 60 0.40 15.82 -0.55
CA PHE A 60 -0.42 16.97 -0.14
C PHE A 60 -1.55 16.49 0.78
N PRO A 61 -2.09 17.37 1.65
CA PRO A 61 -3.20 17.01 2.51
C PRO A 61 -4.42 16.55 1.72
N ILE A 62 -4.83 15.30 1.90
CA ILE A 62 -6.01 14.70 1.24
C ILE A 62 -7.29 15.47 1.59
N GLN A 63 -7.35 16.09 2.77
CA GLN A 63 -8.48 16.88 3.22
C GLN A 63 -8.75 18.10 2.33
N ARG A 64 -7.78 18.51 1.53
CA ARG A 64 -7.90 19.59 0.54
C ARG A 64 -8.18 19.11 -0.87
N ALA A 65 -8.50 17.83 -1.04
CA ALA A 65 -8.86 17.29 -2.34
C ALA A 65 -10.16 17.92 -2.85
N VAL A 66 -10.24 18.08 -4.17
CA VAL A 66 -11.42 18.61 -4.86
C VAL A 66 -11.91 17.61 -5.91
N ILE A 67 -13.21 17.61 -6.13
CA ILE A 67 -13.83 16.92 -7.25
C ILE A 67 -14.17 17.95 -8.30
N ILE A 68 -13.95 17.64 -9.56
CA ILE A 68 -14.37 18.45 -10.71
C ILE A 68 -15.68 17.87 -11.25
N ASP A 69 -16.71 18.72 -11.34
CA ASP A 69 -17.99 18.32 -11.89
C ASP A 69 -17.99 18.28 -13.41
N LYS A 70 -19.12 17.88 -14.02
CA LYS A 70 -19.26 17.75 -15.47
C LYS A 70 -19.16 19.10 -16.21
N GLU A 71 -19.37 20.20 -15.50
CA GLU A 71 -19.33 21.58 -16.03
C GLU A 71 -17.95 22.21 -15.83
N GLY A 72 -17.01 21.51 -15.15
CA GLY A 72 -15.64 21.95 -14.92
C GLY A 72 -15.44 22.76 -13.63
N PHE A 73 -16.43 22.86 -12.76
CA PHE A 73 -16.30 23.54 -11.47
C PHE A 73 -15.70 22.60 -10.42
N SER A 74 -14.85 23.16 -9.56
CA SER A 74 -14.25 22.43 -8.45
C SER A 74 -15.09 22.54 -7.18
N LYS A 75 -15.18 21.41 -6.44
CA LYS A 75 -15.83 21.32 -5.13
C LYS A 75 -14.93 20.55 -4.17
N MET A 76 -14.68 21.12 -2.98
CA MET A 76 -13.92 20.40 -1.94
C MET A 76 -14.68 19.16 -1.47
N ILE A 77 -13.94 18.07 -1.23
CA ILE A 77 -14.47 16.84 -0.61
C ILE A 77 -14.80 17.10 0.85
N ASN A 78 -13.91 17.81 1.57
CA ASN A 78 -14.07 18.18 2.98
C ASN A 78 -14.10 19.71 3.15
N PRO A 79 -15.24 20.39 2.92
CA PRO A 79 -15.32 21.84 2.99
C PRO A 79 -15.03 22.42 4.38
N GLU A 80 -15.26 21.65 5.44
CA GLU A 80 -15.00 22.01 6.83
C GLU A 80 -13.51 22.26 7.10
N GLU A 81 -12.63 21.61 6.36
CA GLU A 81 -11.18 21.72 6.50
C GLU A 81 -10.57 22.89 5.73
N PHE A 82 -11.39 23.70 5.07
CA PHE A 82 -10.91 24.83 4.27
C PHE A 82 -10.06 25.83 5.08
N LYS A 83 -10.42 26.08 6.32
CA LYS A 83 -9.75 27.06 7.21
C LYS A 83 -8.63 26.44 8.04
N THR A 84 -8.55 25.11 8.12
CA THR A 84 -7.53 24.41 8.90
C THR A 84 -6.16 24.57 8.24
N ARG A 85 -5.13 24.93 9.00
CA ARG A 85 -3.75 25.07 8.46
C ARG A 85 -3.25 23.69 8.03
N SER A 86 -2.43 23.63 6.98
CA SER A 86 -1.90 22.36 6.46
C SER A 86 -1.13 21.56 7.50
N GLN A 87 -0.45 22.21 8.42
CA GLN A 87 0.31 21.60 9.49
C GLN A 87 -0.54 21.04 10.65
N ASP A 88 -1.79 21.48 10.73
CA ASP A 88 -2.75 21.04 11.76
C ASP A 88 -3.67 19.94 11.24
N LEU A 89 -3.59 19.61 9.94
CA LEU A 89 -4.33 18.51 9.32
C LEU A 89 -3.66 17.17 9.67
N ALA A 90 -4.47 16.14 9.92
CA ALA A 90 -3.97 14.80 10.14
C ALA A 90 -3.19 14.29 8.93
N GLU A 91 -1.99 13.74 9.17
CA GLU A 91 -1.21 13.11 8.12
C GLU A 91 -1.96 11.87 7.60
N ALA A 92 -2.12 11.78 6.29
CA ALA A 92 -2.79 10.68 5.63
C ALA A 92 -1.80 9.85 4.81
N TYR A 93 -2.10 8.56 4.75
CA TYR A 93 -1.32 7.57 4.01
C TYR A 93 -2.21 6.85 3.03
N HIS A 94 -1.62 6.33 1.96
CA HIS A 94 -2.29 5.45 1.03
C HIS A 94 -1.50 4.15 0.85
N ASP A 95 -2.18 3.14 0.34
CA ASP A 95 -1.54 1.91 -0.08
C ASP A 95 -0.46 2.20 -1.12
N ALA A 96 0.72 1.64 -0.91
CA ALA A 96 1.84 1.77 -1.84
C ALA A 96 1.80 0.70 -2.96
N GLY A 97 0.88 -0.26 -2.90
CA GLY A 97 0.68 -1.28 -3.91
C GLY A 97 1.90 -2.20 -4.12
N GLN A 98 2.75 -2.39 -3.11
CA GLN A 98 3.95 -3.20 -3.29
C GLN A 98 3.81 -4.60 -2.71
N PHE A 99 3.38 -4.72 -1.46
CA PHE A 99 3.22 -6.01 -0.80
C PHE A 99 2.17 -5.98 0.31
N TYR A 100 1.60 -7.19 0.54
CA TYR A 100 0.70 -7.49 1.65
C TYR A 100 1.18 -8.77 2.31
N TYR A 101 1.35 -8.75 3.62
CA TYR A 101 1.92 -9.85 4.37
C TYR A 101 1.05 -10.21 5.57
N ALA A 102 0.71 -11.48 5.72
CA ALA A 102 -0.10 -11.94 6.84
C ALA A 102 0.19 -13.41 7.16
N LYS A 103 -0.28 -13.85 8.33
CA LYS A 103 -0.36 -15.27 8.65
C LYS A 103 -1.35 -15.95 7.71
N LYS A 104 -1.12 -17.24 7.45
CA LYS A 104 -1.96 -18.05 6.59
C LYS A 104 -3.46 -17.91 6.95
N ASP A 105 -3.79 -18.03 8.23
CA ASP A 105 -5.18 -18.01 8.68
C ASP A 105 -5.85 -16.64 8.46
N THR A 106 -5.09 -15.55 8.50
CA THR A 106 -5.58 -14.21 8.19
C THR A 106 -6.05 -14.12 6.73
N TRP A 107 -5.30 -14.69 5.78
CA TRP A 107 -5.65 -14.68 4.36
C TRP A 107 -6.96 -15.42 4.05
N PHE A 108 -7.37 -16.36 4.89
CA PHE A 108 -8.58 -17.14 4.69
C PHE A 108 -9.80 -16.63 5.47
N ASN A 109 -9.57 -15.89 6.56
CA ASN A 109 -10.63 -15.54 7.49
C ASN A 109 -10.98 -14.06 7.53
N GLU A 110 -10.12 -13.19 6.96
CA GLU A 110 -10.32 -11.73 6.98
C GLU A 110 -10.62 -11.20 5.59
N ASP A 111 -11.75 -10.50 5.46
CA ASP A 111 -12.22 -9.97 4.18
C ASP A 111 -11.55 -8.64 3.78
N SER A 112 -11.00 -7.90 4.75
CA SER A 112 -10.39 -6.60 4.51
C SER A 112 -8.90 -6.59 4.83
N ILE A 113 -8.09 -6.15 3.87
CA ILE A 113 -6.64 -5.99 4.05
C ILE A 113 -6.32 -4.77 4.92
N PHE A 114 -7.19 -3.77 4.96
CA PHE A 114 -6.92 -2.49 5.61
C PHE A 114 -7.51 -2.39 7.01
N ASP A 115 -8.53 -3.17 7.33
CA ASP A 115 -9.07 -3.26 8.67
C ASP A 115 -8.15 -4.15 9.52
N ASN A 116 -7.83 -3.71 10.74
CA ASN A 116 -6.86 -4.39 11.61
C ASN A 116 -5.48 -4.60 10.97
N ALA A 117 -5.03 -3.67 10.13
CA ALA A 117 -3.75 -3.75 9.45
C ALA A 117 -2.71 -2.78 10.05
N LYS A 118 -1.44 -3.10 9.88
CA LYS A 118 -0.33 -2.23 10.28
C LYS A 118 0.57 -1.94 9.09
N PRO A 119 0.73 -0.68 8.70
CA PRO A 119 1.57 -0.34 7.55
C PRO A 119 3.06 -0.42 7.87
N ILE A 120 3.84 -0.71 6.83
CA ILE A 120 5.25 -0.35 6.69
C ILE A 120 5.30 0.90 5.82
N ILE A 121 5.78 2.00 6.39
CA ILE A 121 5.80 3.29 5.70
C ILE A 121 7.04 3.36 4.81
N LEU A 122 6.82 3.50 3.52
CA LEU A 122 7.84 3.64 2.50
C LEU A 122 8.07 5.12 2.17
N PRO A 123 9.31 5.52 1.89
CA PRO A 123 9.57 6.82 1.27
C PRO A 123 8.83 6.94 -0.07
N ARG A 124 8.21 8.10 -0.34
CA ARG A 124 7.44 8.33 -1.57
C ARG A 124 8.23 8.08 -2.86
N TRP A 125 9.52 8.33 -2.85
CA TRP A 125 10.40 8.09 -4.00
C TRP A 125 10.69 6.62 -4.28
N LEU A 126 10.24 5.69 -3.41
CA LEU A 126 10.25 4.24 -3.63
C LEU A 126 8.87 3.69 -4.00
N VAL A 127 7.90 4.55 -4.27
CA VAL A 127 6.53 4.12 -4.54
C VAL A 127 6.11 4.55 -5.93
N GLN A 128 5.90 3.58 -6.80
CA GLN A 128 5.32 3.74 -8.13
C GLN A 128 4.62 2.43 -8.48
N ASP A 129 3.35 2.52 -8.75
CA ASP A 129 2.57 1.46 -9.40
C ASP A 129 2.56 1.72 -10.91
N ILE A 130 2.67 0.67 -11.73
CA ILE A 130 2.77 0.78 -13.18
C ILE A 130 1.50 0.24 -13.83
N ASP A 131 0.54 1.13 -14.05
CA ASP A 131 -0.71 0.84 -14.76
C ASP A 131 -0.71 1.41 -16.18
N THR A 132 0.05 2.46 -16.42
CA THR A 132 0.08 3.20 -17.69
C THR A 132 1.50 3.38 -18.21
N LEU A 133 1.62 3.77 -19.49
CA LEU A 133 2.91 4.16 -20.09
C LEU A 133 3.54 5.40 -19.41
N GLU A 134 2.73 6.27 -18.83
CA GLU A 134 3.20 7.42 -18.07
C GLU A 134 3.85 6.96 -16.76
N ASP A 135 3.23 6.04 -16.06
CA ASP A 135 3.78 5.43 -14.84
C ASP A 135 5.11 4.74 -15.12
N PHE A 136 5.17 4.00 -16.24
CA PHE A 136 6.40 3.34 -16.65
C PHE A 136 7.54 4.35 -16.89
N LYS A 137 7.29 5.44 -17.62
CA LYS A 137 8.28 6.50 -17.85
C LYS A 137 8.73 7.15 -16.55
N ARG A 138 7.78 7.37 -15.63
CA ARG A 138 8.07 7.91 -14.31
C ARG A 138 8.95 6.95 -13.50
N ALA A 139 8.64 5.66 -13.52
CA ALA A 139 9.45 4.62 -12.89
C ALA A 139 10.88 4.58 -13.47
N GLU A 140 11.06 4.70 -14.79
CA GLU A 140 12.40 4.77 -15.40
C GLU A 140 13.22 5.96 -14.90
N ILE A 141 12.61 7.14 -14.77
CA ILE A 141 13.29 8.34 -14.24
C ILE A 141 13.68 8.13 -12.77
N MET A 142 12.75 7.61 -11.96
CA MET A 142 12.99 7.33 -10.55
C MET A 142 14.11 6.30 -10.38
N HIS A 143 14.12 5.25 -11.19
CA HIS A 143 15.16 4.21 -11.16
C HIS A 143 16.55 4.79 -11.41
N LYS A 144 16.70 5.67 -12.39
CA LYS A 144 17.98 6.35 -12.69
C LYS A 144 18.47 7.19 -11.50
N ILE A 145 17.59 7.80 -10.73
CA ILE A 145 17.93 8.59 -9.54
C ILE A 145 18.33 7.68 -8.37
N ILE A 146 17.68 6.52 -8.23
CA ILE A 146 17.93 5.58 -7.14
C ILE A 146 19.29 4.89 -7.29
N LEU A 147 19.76 4.65 -8.53
CA LEU A 147 21.03 3.97 -8.82
C LEU A 147 22.26 4.88 -8.75
N ASN A 148 22.10 6.21 -8.71
CA ASN A 148 23.18 7.18 -8.56
C ASN A 148 23.35 7.61 -7.11
#